data_553d878fff2d0f2d9967f1d415d50500
#
_entry.id   553d878fff2d0f2d9967f1d415d50500
#
_cell.length_a   1.000
_cell.length_b   1.000
_cell.length_c   1.000
_cell.angle_alpha   90.00
_cell.angle_beta   90.00
_cell.angle_gamma   90.00
#
_symmetry.space_group_name_H-M   'P 1'
#
loop_
_entity.id
_entity.type
_entity.pdbx_description
1 polymer ?
#
loop_
_entity_poly.entity_id
_entity_poly.type
_entity_poly.pdbx_seq_one_letter_code
_entity_poly.pdbx_strand_id
1 'polypeptide(L)'
;MWSIKANGIYHFQLEWATNKQLFEPTNDWQTWRNKLVEALPGIGQAKVSFAIEMIHPTEAECICLDRHMLKAFGWTQLDKQPELDQYMIYEDYWLKLSAERGVPPVISRNIFWDRIQKQDSSLYWAQSIID
;
A
#
# COMPACT_ATOMS: atom_id res chain seq x y z
N MET A 1 19.97 -12.67 -16.04
CA MET A 1 19.09 -12.98 -14.90
C MET A 1 18.09 -11.85 -14.69
N TRP A 2 16.82 -12.17 -14.53
CA TRP A 2 15.79 -11.16 -14.30
C TRP A 2 15.89 -10.65 -12.87
N SER A 3 15.83 -9.33 -12.71
CA SER A 3 15.69 -8.76 -11.37
C SER A 3 14.33 -9.15 -10.77
N ILE A 4 14.19 -9.03 -9.45
CA ILE A 4 12.92 -9.31 -8.77
C ILE A 4 11.81 -8.42 -9.35
N LYS A 5 12.10 -7.15 -9.62
CA LYS A 5 11.12 -6.21 -10.20
C LYS A 5 10.72 -6.61 -11.62
N ALA A 6 11.71 -6.98 -12.46
CA ALA A 6 11.43 -7.40 -13.83
C ALA A 6 10.57 -8.68 -13.84
N ASN A 7 10.85 -9.61 -12.93
CA ASN A 7 10.05 -10.82 -12.78
C ASN A 7 8.61 -10.49 -12.39
N GLY A 8 8.42 -9.53 -11.48
CA GLY A 8 7.09 -9.08 -11.08
C GLY A 8 6.33 -8.44 -12.23
N ILE A 9 6.99 -7.62 -13.06
CA ILE A 9 6.38 -7.02 -14.26
C ILE A 9 5.98 -8.09 -15.25
N TYR A 10 6.83 -9.08 -15.48
CA TYR A 10 6.54 -10.21 -16.37
C TYR A 10 5.28 -10.95 -15.91
N HIS A 11 5.21 -11.29 -14.63
CA HIS A 11 4.05 -11.98 -14.07
C HIS A 11 2.79 -11.12 -14.14
N PHE A 12 2.91 -9.81 -13.93
CA PHE A 12 1.78 -8.91 -14.10
C PHE A 12 1.24 -8.97 -15.53
N GLN A 13 2.13 -8.88 -16.52
CA GLN A 13 1.72 -8.93 -17.93
C GLN A 13 1.05 -10.25 -18.27
N LEU A 14 1.60 -11.35 -17.76
CA LEU A 14 1.05 -12.68 -17.99
C LEU A 14 -0.35 -12.81 -17.38
N GLU A 15 -0.52 -12.41 -16.12
CA GLU A 15 -1.81 -12.49 -15.43
C GLU A 15 -2.84 -11.55 -16.07
N TRP A 16 -2.42 -10.35 -16.47
CA TRP A 16 -3.31 -9.43 -17.17
C TRP A 16 -3.83 -10.03 -18.47
N ALA A 17 -2.99 -10.73 -19.21
CA ALA A 17 -3.36 -11.33 -20.47
C ALA A 17 -4.24 -12.59 -20.31
N THR A 18 -4.01 -13.38 -19.24
CA THR A 18 -4.61 -14.70 -19.07
C THR A 18 -5.67 -14.78 -17.99
N ASN A 19 -5.65 -13.86 -17.01
CA ASN A 19 -6.55 -13.91 -15.87
C ASN A 19 -6.97 -12.49 -15.43
N LYS A 20 -7.73 -11.83 -16.26
CA LYS A 20 -8.16 -10.44 -15.99
C LYS A 20 -9.02 -10.31 -14.74
N GLN A 21 -9.73 -11.37 -14.38
CA GLN A 21 -10.58 -11.33 -13.18
C GLN A 21 -9.78 -11.12 -11.91
N LEU A 22 -8.50 -11.51 -11.90
CA LEU A 22 -7.61 -11.26 -10.76
C LEU A 22 -7.51 -9.77 -10.42
N PHE A 23 -7.66 -8.90 -11.42
CA PHE A 23 -7.52 -7.45 -11.26
C PHE A 23 -8.85 -6.73 -11.01
N GLU A 24 -9.94 -7.45 -10.88
CA GLU A 24 -11.22 -6.88 -10.53
C GLU A 24 -11.37 -6.86 -9.01
N PRO A 25 -11.67 -5.70 -8.40
CA PRO A 25 -11.81 -5.61 -6.95
C PRO A 25 -12.99 -6.45 -6.45
N THR A 26 -12.81 -7.03 -5.29
CA THR A 26 -13.86 -7.75 -4.58
C THR A 26 -14.26 -6.97 -3.34
N ASN A 27 -15.32 -7.40 -2.65
CA ASN A 27 -15.77 -6.73 -1.42
C ASN A 27 -14.75 -6.84 -0.28
N ASP A 28 -13.87 -7.82 -0.35
CA ASP A 28 -12.80 -8.01 0.64
C ASP A 28 -11.48 -7.50 0.04
N TRP A 29 -11.18 -6.24 0.30
CA TRP A 29 -10.01 -5.56 -0.23
C TRP A 29 -8.69 -6.21 0.17
N GLN A 30 -8.58 -6.62 1.42
CA GLN A 30 -7.35 -7.24 1.91
C GLN A 30 -7.12 -8.60 1.27
N THR A 31 -8.15 -9.41 1.14
CA THR A 31 -8.06 -10.70 0.48
C THR A 31 -7.67 -10.53 -0.98
N TRP A 32 -8.27 -9.58 -1.65
CA TRP A 32 -7.91 -9.27 -3.03
C TRP A 32 -6.45 -8.82 -3.15
N ARG A 33 -6.04 -7.89 -2.29
CA ARG A 33 -4.64 -7.45 -2.26
C ARG A 33 -3.69 -8.62 -2.06
N ASN A 34 -3.99 -9.51 -1.12
CA ASN A 34 -3.14 -10.65 -0.81
C ASN A 34 -3.04 -11.63 -1.98
N LYS A 35 -4.12 -11.82 -2.72
CA LYS A 35 -4.11 -12.64 -3.94
C LYS A 35 -3.21 -12.03 -5.02
N LEU A 36 -3.27 -10.72 -5.17
CA LEU A 36 -2.40 -10.01 -6.12
C LEU A 36 -0.93 -10.16 -5.75
N VAL A 37 -0.59 -10.04 -4.47
CA VAL A 37 0.78 -10.24 -3.98
C VAL A 37 1.26 -11.65 -4.31
N GLU A 38 0.42 -12.64 -4.09
CA GLU A 38 0.75 -14.03 -4.37
C GLU A 38 0.98 -14.29 -5.86
N ALA A 39 0.18 -13.65 -6.71
CA ALA A 39 0.26 -13.80 -8.17
C ALA A 39 1.40 -12.99 -8.80
N LEU A 40 1.95 -12.01 -8.09
CA LEU A 40 2.96 -11.08 -8.63
C LEU A 40 4.27 -11.17 -7.83
N PRO A 41 5.05 -12.24 -8.02
CA PRO A 41 6.31 -12.42 -7.27
C PRO A 41 7.24 -11.22 -7.40
N GLY A 42 7.83 -10.82 -6.27
CA GLY A 42 8.73 -9.68 -6.22
C GLY A 42 8.06 -8.34 -5.99
N ILE A 43 6.73 -8.32 -5.92
CA ILE A 43 5.97 -7.12 -5.59
C ILE A 43 5.22 -7.42 -4.28
N GLY A 44 5.59 -6.71 -3.23
CA GLY A 44 5.05 -6.98 -1.89
C GLY A 44 3.75 -6.26 -1.57
N GLN A 45 3.26 -6.47 -0.36
CA GLN A 45 1.98 -5.95 0.11
C GLN A 45 1.90 -4.42 0.02
N ALA A 46 2.96 -3.73 0.38
CA ALA A 46 2.96 -2.27 0.38
C ALA A 46 2.78 -1.70 -1.03
N LYS A 47 3.49 -2.24 -2.01
CA LYS A 47 3.41 -1.74 -3.38
C LYS A 47 2.09 -2.06 -4.04
N VAL A 48 1.56 -3.27 -3.83
CA VAL A 48 0.24 -3.64 -4.35
C VAL A 48 -0.83 -2.77 -3.70
N SER A 49 -0.76 -2.56 -2.39
CA SER A 49 -1.69 -1.69 -1.68
C SER A 49 -1.64 -0.25 -2.20
N PHE A 50 -0.43 0.26 -2.47
CA PHE A 50 -0.27 1.60 -3.03
C PHE A 50 -0.95 1.73 -4.39
N ALA A 51 -0.79 0.74 -5.25
CA ALA A 51 -1.47 0.72 -6.55
C ALA A 51 -2.99 0.72 -6.40
N ILE A 52 -3.51 -0.06 -5.46
CA ILE A 52 -4.94 -0.10 -5.17
C ILE A 52 -5.42 1.24 -4.64
N GLU A 53 -4.67 1.88 -3.75
CA GLU A 53 -4.98 3.22 -3.24
C GLU A 53 -5.11 4.24 -4.36
N MET A 54 -4.22 4.19 -5.34
CA MET A 54 -4.22 5.14 -6.44
C MET A 54 -5.43 4.97 -7.36
N ILE A 55 -5.91 3.74 -7.51
CA ILE A 55 -7.04 3.44 -8.38
C ILE A 55 -8.37 3.65 -7.66
N HIS A 56 -8.42 3.33 -6.36
CA HIS A 56 -9.64 3.34 -5.56
C HIS A 56 -9.44 4.15 -4.26
N PRO A 57 -9.15 5.46 -4.35
CA PRO A 57 -8.73 6.23 -3.18
C PRO A 57 -9.80 6.43 -2.11
N THR A 58 -11.08 6.32 -2.46
CA THR A 58 -12.16 6.53 -1.49
C THR A 58 -12.82 5.24 -1.04
N GLU A 59 -12.67 4.16 -1.81
CA GLU A 59 -13.34 2.88 -1.53
C GLU A 59 -12.43 1.84 -0.90
N ALA A 60 -11.13 1.89 -1.17
CA ALA A 60 -10.22 0.83 -0.76
C ALA A 60 -10.11 0.70 0.75
N GLU A 61 -10.23 -0.52 1.24
CA GLU A 61 -10.02 -0.87 2.65
C GLU A 61 -8.78 -1.74 2.79
N CYS A 62 -7.72 -1.31 2.15
CA CYS A 62 -6.35 -1.77 2.35
C CYS A 62 -5.45 -0.57 2.16
N ILE A 63 -4.31 -0.55 2.85
CA ILE A 63 -3.43 0.61 2.82
C ILE A 63 -1.98 0.21 2.59
N CYS A 64 -1.23 1.14 2.02
CA CYS A 64 0.21 1.00 1.85
C CYS A 64 0.90 1.30 3.17
N LEU A 65 1.54 0.30 3.77
CA LEU A 65 2.38 0.47 4.93
C LEU A 65 3.84 0.58 4.47
N ASP A 66 4.21 1.76 4.02
CA ASP A 66 5.60 2.03 3.65
C ASP A 66 6.48 2.20 4.89
N ARG A 67 7.75 2.53 4.68
CA ARG A 67 8.70 2.67 5.77
C ARG A 67 8.25 3.72 6.80
N HIS A 68 7.66 4.82 6.35
CA HIS A 68 7.20 5.89 7.22
C HIS A 68 6.02 5.43 8.08
N MET A 69 5.08 4.73 7.48
CA MET A 69 3.95 4.18 8.20
C MET A 69 4.38 3.12 9.20
N LEU A 70 5.24 2.20 8.77
CA LEU A 70 5.76 1.14 9.64
C LEU A 70 6.52 1.72 10.83
N LYS A 71 7.32 2.75 10.60
CA LYS A 71 8.04 3.44 11.65
C LYS A 71 7.08 4.05 12.68
N ALA A 72 5.98 4.62 12.22
CA ALA A 72 4.96 5.20 13.10
C ALA A 72 4.31 4.13 13.99
N PHE A 73 4.21 2.89 13.53
CA PHE A 73 3.73 1.76 14.33
C PHE A 73 4.78 1.15 15.23
N GLY A 74 6.02 1.66 15.21
CA GLY A 74 7.11 1.15 16.02
C GLY A 74 7.92 0.04 15.37
N TRP A 75 7.72 -0.22 14.09
CA TRP A 75 8.52 -1.20 13.36
C TRP A 75 9.94 -0.66 13.19
N THR A 76 10.94 -1.46 13.61
CA THR A 76 12.34 -1.01 13.63
C THR A 76 13.20 -1.62 12.54
N GLN A 77 12.77 -2.71 11.92
CA GLN A 77 13.53 -3.38 10.86
C GLN A 77 13.18 -2.78 9.49
N LEU A 78 13.58 -1.52 9.28
CA LEU A 78 13.13 -0.72 8.13
C LEU A 78 13.65 -1.20 6.78
N ASP A 79 14.65 -2.07 6.75
CA ASP A 79 15.16 -2.71 5.54
C ASP A 79 14.37 -3.95 5.14
N LYS A 80 13.36 -4.33 5.94
CA LYS A 80 12.61 -5.55 5.78
C LYS A 80 11.13 -5.28 6.01
N GLN A 81 10.28 -5.84 5.16
CA GLN A 81 8.83 -5.79 5.34
C GLN A 81 8.41 -6.77 6.43
N PRO A 82 7.41 -6.44 7.25
CA PRO A 82 6.84 -7.41 8.18
C PRO A 82 6.16 -8.56 7.43
N GLU A 83 6.08 -9.70 8.09
CA GLU A 83 5.29 -10.81 7.59
C GLU A 83 3.82 -10.40 7.44
N LEU A 84 3.07 -11.12 6.63
CA LEU A 84 1.71 -10.74 6.28
C LEU A 84 0.80 -10.57 7.50
N ASP A 85 0.91 -11.46 8.48
CA ASP A 85 0.10 -11.38 9.69
C ASP A 85 0.36 -10.08 10.48
N GLN A 86 1.62 -9.70 10.64
CA GLN A 86 1.97 -8.46 11.32
C GLN A 86 1.55 -7.23 10.50
N TYR A 87 1.71 -7.30 9.18
CA TYR A 87 1.25 -6.24 8.29
C TYR A 87 -0.25 -6.00 8.47
N MET A 88 -1.03 -7.07 8.50
CA MET A 88 -2.48 -6.98 8.64
C MET A 88 -2.91 -6.49 10.01
N ILE A 89 -2.15 -6.78 11.07
CA ILE A 89 -2.43 -6.24 12.40
C ILE A 89 -2.35 -4.71 12.38
N TYR A 90 -1.27 -4.16 11.81
CA TYR A 90 -1.11 -2.70 11.68
C TYR A 90 -2.20 -2.11 10.78
N GLU A 91 -2.47 -2.75 9.67
CA GLU A 91 -3.47 -2.31 8.71
C GLU A 91 -4.86 -2.29 9.33
N ASP A 92 -5.24 -3.35 10.03
CA ASP A 92 -6.54 -3.44 10.70
C ASP A 92 -6.72 -2.33 11.74
N TYR A 93 -5.68 -2.02 12.47
CA TYR A 93 -5.71 -0.91 13.41
C TYR A 93 -6.01 0.41 12.69
N TRP A 94 -5.33 0.64 11.57
CA TRP A 94 -5.53 1.86 10.78
C TRP A 94 -6.94 1.95 10.20
N LEU A 95 -7.42 0.83 9.67
CA LEU A 95 -8.78 0.75 9.11
C LEU A 95 -9.82 1.05 10.18
N LYS A 96 -9.66 0.49 11.36
CA LYS A 96 -10.56 0.72 12.48
C LYS A 96 -10.54 2.18 12.93
N LEU A 97 -9.36 2.74 13.08
CA LEU A 97 -9.20 4.14 13.48
C LEU A 97 -9.83 5.09 12.46
N SER A 98 -9.63 4.82 11.19
CA SER A 98 -10.21 5.62 10.11
C SER A 98 -11.72 5.55 10.10
N ALA A 99 -12.28 4.35 10.32
CA ALA A 99 -13.73 4.15 10.41
C ALA A 99 -14.33 4.92 11.59
N GLU A 100 -13.67 4.90 12.74
CA GLU A 100 -14.11 5.62 13.93
C GLU A 100 -14.15 7.13 13.69
N ARG A 101 -13.25 7.63 12.85
CA ARG A 101 -13.17 9.06 12.51
C ARG A 101 -14.01 9.44 11.30
N GLY A 102 -14.63 8.48 10.63
CA GLY A 102 -15.45 8.72 9.46
C GLY A 102 -14.68 9.19 8.24
N VAL A 103 -13.40 8.79 8.12
CA VAL A 103 -12.54 9.18 7.00
C VAL A 103 -12.14 7.92 6.23
N PRO A 104 -12.18 7.93 4.89
CA PRO A 104 -11.68 6.80 4.11
C PRO A 104 -10.22 6.48 4.48
N PRO A 105 -9.86 5.20 4.64
CA PRO A 105 -8.53 4.83 5.12
C PRO A 105 -7.39 5.35 4.28
N VAL A 106 -7.55 5.38 2.95
CA VAL A 106 -6.53 5.88 2.03
C VAL A 106 -6.32 7.38 2.23
N ILE A 107 -7.41 8.12 2.39
CA ILE A 107 -7.35 9.57 2.60
C ILE A 107 -6.66 9.88 3.93
N SER A 108 -7.00 9.18 5.01
CA SER A 108 -6.36 9.38 6.30
C SER A 108 -4.86 9.04 6.25
N ARG A 109 -4.49 7.99 5.52
CA ARG A 109 -3.08 7.64 5.33
C ARG A 109 -2.33 8.71 4.56
N ASN A 110 -2.92 9.23 3.49
CA ASN A 110 -2.29 10.29 2.70
C ASN A 110 -2.08 11.56 3.54
N ILE A 111 -3.04 11.94 4.35
CA ILE A 111 -2.93 13.10 5.25
C ILE A 111 -1.79 12.89 6.25
N PHE A 112 -1.73 11.71 6.84
CA PHE A 112 -0.68 11.36 7.80
C PHE A 112 0.70 11.37 7.15
N TRP A 113 0.82 10.78 5.96
CA TRP A 113 2.06 10.75 5.22
C TRP A 113 2.56 12.15 4.88
N ASP A 114 1.65 13.03 4.47
CA ASP A 114 1.97 14.43 4.19
C ASP A 114 2.55 15.14 5.42
N ARG A 115 1.96 14.88 6.58
CA ARG A 115 2.44 15.48 7.83
C ARG A 115 3.84 15.02 8.18
N ILE A 116 4.13 13.76 8.01
CA ILE A 116 5.47 13.21 8.25
C ILE A 116 6.48 13.84 7.30
N GLN A 117 6.16 13.91 6.02
CA GLN A 117 7.05 14.49 5.02
C GLN A 117 7.35 15.96 5.29
N LYS A 118 6.37 16.72 5.72
CA LYS A 118 6.57 18.13 6.07
C LYS A 118 7.48 18.31 7.27
N GLN A 119 7.44 17.38 8.22
CA GLN A 119 8.29 17.42 9.39
C GLN A 119 9.74 17.04 9.08
N ASP A 120 9.93 16.02 8.24
CA ASP A 120 11.26 15.47 7.96
C ASP A 120 11.99 16.21 6.85
N SER A 121 11.27 16.73 5.86
CA SER A 121 11.85 17.35 4.69
C SER A 121 10.91 18.42 4.16
N SER A 122 10.79 19.45 4.93
CA SER A 122 9.76 20.48 4.85
C SER A 122 9.51 21.09 3.48
N LEU A 123 10.53 21.17 2.64
CA LEU A 123 10.41 21.93 1.39
C LEU A 123 10.12 21.09 0.18
N TYR A 124 10.44 19.82 0.24
CA TYR A 124 10.27 18.91 -0.89
C TYR A 124 8.82 18.90 -1.39
N TRP A 125 7.89 18.78 -0.48
CA TRP A 125 6.48 18.70 -0.75
C TRP A 125 5.89 20.05 -1.14
N ALA A 126 6.23 21.04 -0.36
CA ALA A 126 5.75 22.39 -0.59
C ALA A 126 6.19 22.92 -1.95
N GLN A 127 7.41 22.63 -2.37
CA GLN A 127 7.92 23.04 -3.67
C GLN A 127 7.17 22.37 -4.82
N SER A 128 6.81 21.09 -4.68
CA SER A 128 6.09 20.39 -5.75
C SER A 128 4.66 20.90 -5.92
N ILE A 129 4.10 21.56 -4.92
CA ILE A 129 2.78 22.17 -4.99
C ILE A 129 2.86 23.59 -5.51
N ILE A 130 3.89 24.34 -5.10
CA ILE A 130 4.08 25.74 -5.45
C ILE A 130 4.62 25.89 -6.88
N ASP A 131 5.47 24.97 -7.28
CA ASP A 131 6.01 24.96 -8.64
C ASP A 131 5.02 24.35 -9.62
#